data_8ecee65834162a3e7a850f9bfac23db8
#
_entry.id   8ecee65834162a3e7a850f9bfac23db8
#
_cell.length_a   1.000
_cell.length_b   1.000
_cell.length_c   1.000
_cell.angle_alpha   90.00
_cell.angle_beta   90.00
_cell.angle_gamma   90.00
#
_symmetry.space_group_name_H-M   'P 1'
#
loop_
_entity.id
_entity.type
_entity.pdbx_description
1 polymer ?
#
loop_
_entity_poly.entity_id
_entity_poly.type
_entity_poly.pdbx_seq_one_letter_code
_entity_poly.pdbx_strand_id
1 'polypeptide(L)'
;MREQAERLIVRTIPNLTELPKGNSHLTSNIKTLGELREALKKGQRWMGLDLGSKTIGLSLSDVTLTVASPLETIRRTKFSTDVARLLELAAKHEIGGFVIGLPVNMDGTEGPAAQSARAFARNLEKLSPIPATFWDERMSTAAVTRTLLDADTSRARRAEVVDKMAAAYILQGALERLRSIQAKAP
;
A
#
# COMPACT_ATOMS: atom_id res chain seq x y z
N MET A 1 -24.03 1.40 9.72
CA MET A 1 -22.94 0.81 8.89
C MET A 1 -21.55 1.32 9.28
N ARG A 2 -21.36 2.64 9.49
CA ARG A 2 -20.09 3.24 9.93
C ARG A 2 -19.64 2.72 11.31
N GLU A 3 -20.58 2.68 12.26
CA GLU A 3 -20.35 2.23 13.63
C GLU A 3 -20.01 0.72 13.76
N GLN A 4 -20.51 -0.12 12.86
CA GLN A 4 -20.15 -1.55 12.83
C GLN A 4 -18.74 -1.78 12.28
N ALA A 5 -18.30 -0.99 11.30
CA ALA A 5 -16.94 -1.02 10.79
C ALA A 5 -15.94 -0.54 11.85
N GLU A 6 -16.26 0.52 12.57
CA GLU A 6 -15.46 1.05 13.69
C GLU A 6 -15.34 0.03 14.84
N ARG A 7 -16.42 -0.66 15.18
CA ARG A 7 -16.41 -1.73 16.20
C ARG A 7 -15.59 -2.96 15.78
N LEU A 8 -15.59 -3.29 14.49
CA LEU A 8 -14.79 -4.41 13.98
C LEU A 8 -13.29 -4.06 14.01
N ILE A 9 -12.94 -2.85 13.62
CA ILE A 9 -11.56 -2.31 13.64
C ILE A 9 -11.02 -2.25 15.08
N VAL A 10 -11.83 -1.74 16.03
CA VAL A 10 -11.44 -1.64 17.46
C VAL A 10 -11.22 -3.03 18.09
N ARG A 11 -11.95 -4.05 17.69
CA ARG A 11 -11.75 -5.43 18.17
C ARG A 11 -10.47 -6.09 17.63
N THR A 12 -10.01 -5.67 16.46
CA THR A 12 -8.90 -6.32 15.75
C THR A 12 -7.54 -5.68 16.07
N ILE A 13 -7.54 -4.44 16.59
CA ILE A 13 -6.30 -3.71 16.92
C ILE A 13 -6.33 -3.28 18.38
N PRO A 14 -5.64 -4.00 19.30
CA PRO A 14 -5.72 -3.75 20.75
C PRO A 14 -5.21 -2.37 21.24
N ASN A 15 -4.59 -1.55 20.38
CA ASN A 15 -4.05 -0.24 20.74
C ASN A 15 -4.75 0.96 20.04
N LEU A 16 -5.99 0.78 19.57
CA LEU A 16 -6.75 1.85 18.91
C LEU A 16 -7.31 2.91 19.87
N THR A 17 -7.21 2.69 21.18
CA THR A 17 -7.69 3.61 22.21
C THR A 17 -6.81 4.86 22.39
N GLU A 18 -5.65 4.92 21.78
CA GLU A 18 -4.72 6.07 21.80
C GLU A 18 -4.66 6.83 20.46
N LEU A 19 -5.72 6.77 19.65
CA LEU A 19 -5.81 7.67 18.50
C LEU A 19 -5.92 9.10 19.02
N PRO A 20 -5.06 10.01 18.60
CA PRO A 20 -5.20 11.42 18.95
C PRO A 20 -6.54 11.91 18.43
N LYS A 21 -7.42 12.33 19.36
CA LYS A 21 -8.71 12.95 19.03
C LYS A 21 -8.42 14.14 18.12
N GLY A 22 -8.98 14.09 16.92
CA GLY A 22 -8.71 14.95 15.80
C GLY A 22 -8.37 16.39 16.12
N ASN A 23 -7.16 16.77 15.80
CA ASN A 23 -6.84 18.16 15.50
C ASN A 23 -7.28 18.43 14.05
N SER A 24 -8.18 19.36 13.88
CA SER A 24 -8.88 19.75 12.65
C SER A 24 -8.00 20.54 11.66
N HIS A 25 -6.74 20.22 11.52
CA HIS A 25 -5.94 20.61 10.37
C HIS A 25 -5.77 19.36 9.49
N LEU A 26 -6.58 19.28 8.42
CA LEU A 26 -6.52 18.29 7.35
C LEU A 26 -5.20 18.41 6.55
N THR A 27 -4.07 18.13 7.19
CA THR A 27 -2.88 17.79 6.44
C THR A 27 -3.10 16.37 5.90
N SER A 28 -3.23 16.25 4.59
CA SER A 28 -3.35 14.95 3.91
C SER A 28 -2.29 13.99 4.45
N ASN A 29 -2.72 12.79 4.81
CA ASN A 29 -1.83 11.72 5.28
C ASN A 29 -1.05 11.07 4.10
N ILE A 30 -1.21 11.62 2.89
CA ILE A 30 -0.41 11.28 1.71
C ILE A 30 0.89 12.06 1.76
N LYS A 31 1.99 11.35 1.77
CA LYS A 31 3.35 11.84 1.99
C LYS A 31 4.24 11.62 0.76
N THR A 32 5.33 12.37 0.66
CA THR A 32 6.45 12.00 -0.20
C THR A 32 7.18 10.79 0.38
N LEU A 33 8.03 10.11 -0.40
CA LEU A 33 8.84 8.98 0.10
C LEU A 33 9.76 9.39 1.26
N GLY A 34 10.32 10.60 1.22
CA GLY A 34 11.16 11.14 2.30
C GLY A 34 10.37 11.31 3.59
N GLU A 35 9.24 12.03 3.54
CA GLU A 35 8.36 12.23 4.69
C GLU A 35 7.80 10.91 5.24
N LEU A 36 7.49 9.93 4.36
CA LEU A 36 7.03 8.61 4.78
C LEU A 36 8.14 7.87 5.56
N ARG A 37 9.39 8.04 5.14
CA ARG A 37 10.55 7.48 5.84
C ARG A 37 10.78 8.14 7.20
N GLU A 38 10.66 9.46 7.29
CA GLU A 38 10.80 10.22 8.54
C GLU A 38 9.71 9.89 9.56
N ALA A 39 8.49 9.60 9.10
CA ALA A 39 7.38 9.18 9.95
C ALA A 39 7.55 7.78 10.55
N LEU A 40 8.49 6.97 10.03
CA LEU A 40 8.66 5.58 10.42
C LEU A 40 9.38 5.46 11.76
N LYS A 41 8.79 4.74 12.70
CA LYS A 41 9.41 4.40 13.98
C LYS A 41 10.39 3.24 13.82
N LYS A 42 11.32 3.10 14.77
CA LYS A 42 12.28 1.99 14.78
C LYS A 42 11.56 0.63 14.79
N GLY A 43 11.95 -0.26 13.88
CA GLY A 43 11.39 -1.60 13.76
C GLY A 43 10.19 -1.68 12.82
N GLN A 44 9.55 -0.55 12.48
CA GLN A 44 8.43 -0.54 11.52
C GLN A 44 8.90 -0.77 10.09
N ARG A 45 7.94 -1.19 9.26
CA ARG A 45 8.12 -1.54 7.84
C ARG A 45 7.15 -0.78 6.96
N TRP A 46 7.38 -0.81 5.67
CA TRP A 46 6.41 -0.39 4.68
C TRP A 46 5.65 -1.58 4.10
N MET A 47 4.40 -1.35 3.72
CA MET A 47 3.58 -2.29 3.00
C MET A 47 3.23 -1.72 1.64
N GLY A 48 3.53 -2.48 0.57
CA GLY A 48 3.13 -2.16 -0.79
C GLY A 48 1.74 -2.70 -1.10
N LEU A 49 0.93 -1.90 -1.81
CA LEU A 49 -0.42 -2.23 -2.24
C LEU A 49 -0.54 -2.11 -3.76
N ASP A 50 -0.98 -3.19 -4.42
CA ASP A 50 -1.43 -3.20 -5.81
C ASP A 50 -2.97 -3.31 -5.83
N LEU A 51 -3.65 -2.25 -6.25
CA LEU A 51 -5.11 -2.14 -6.18
C LEU A 51 -5.76 -2.60 -7.49
N GLY A 52 -5.93 -3.91 -7.64
CA GLY A 52 -6.68 -4.49 -8.76
C GLY A 52 -8.20 -4.30 -8.64
N SER A 53 -8.92 -4.66 -9.70
CA SER A 53 -10.39 -4.60 -9.73
C SER A 53 -11.05 -5.65 -8.84
N LYS A 54 -10.45 -6.83 -8.69
CA LYS A 54 -10.96 -7.99 -7.94
C LYS A 54 -10.13 -8.35 -6.71
N THR A 55 -8.93 -7.82 -6.62
CA THR A 55 -7.93 -8.19 -5.61
C THR A 55 -7.15 -6.97 -5.16
N ILE A 56 -6.52 -7.08 -3.98
CA ILE A 56 -5.49 -6.18 -3.49
C ILE A 56 -4.26 -7.05 -3.23
N GLY A 57 -3.22 -6.88 -4.04
CA GLY A 57 -1.92 -7.51 -3.80
C GLY A 57 -1.18 -6.77 -2.69
N LEU A 58 -0.57 -7.52 -1.78
CA LEU A 58 0.19 -6.98 -0.66
C LEU A 58 1.63 -7.47 -0.68
N SER A 59 2.54 -6.58 -0.33
CA SER A 59 3.95 -6.86 -0.14
C SER A 59 4.47 -6.20 1.13
N LEU A 60 5.61 -6.67 1.60
CA LEU A 60 6.22 -6.25 2.86
C LEU A 60 7.68 -5.87 2.63
N SER A 61 8.13 -4.74 3.16
CA SER A 61 9.56 -4.44 3.24
C SER A 61 10.21 -5.17 4.41
N ASP A 62 11.52 -5.33 4.37
CA ASP A 62 12.31 -5.57 5.56
C ASP A 62 12.38 -4.27 6.42
N VAL A 63 12.87 -4.39 7.65
CA VAL A 63 13.00 -3.25 8.58
C VAL A 63 14.07 -2.23 8.14
N THR A 64 14.97 -2.63 7.26
CA THR A 64 16.01 -1.75 6.71
C THR A 64 15.56 -1.00 5.47
N LEU A 65 14.33 -1.24 4.99
CA LEU A 65 13.76 -0.68 3.77
C LEU A 65 14.62 -0.97 2.52
N THR A 66 15.10 -2.21 2.42
CA THR A 66 16.04 -2.61 1.36
C THR A 66 15.40 -3.57 0.35
N VAL A 67 14.60 -4.52 0.84
CA VAL A 67 14.01 -5.59 0.04
C VAL A 67 12.51 -5.63 0.24
N ALA A 68 11.75 -5.80 -0.85
CA ALA A 68 10.32 -6.05 -0.82
C ALA A 68 10.04 -7.53 -1.11
N SER A 69 9.18 -8.14 -0.30
CA SER A 69 8.73 -9.53 -0.46
C SER A 69 7.21 -9.59 -0.62
N PRO A 70 6.68 -10.44 -1.52
CA PRO A 70 5.24 -10.69 -1.60
C PRO A 70 4.70 -11.18 -0.26
N LEU A 71 3.50 -10.71 0.14
CA LEU A 71 2.88 -11.12 1.40
C LEU A 71 1.60 -11.94 1.16
N GLU A 72 0.52 -11.29 0.77
CA GLU A 72 -0.81 -11.88 0.66
C GLU A 72 -1.59 -11.18 -0.46
N THR A 73 -2.64 -11.84 -0.98
CA THR A 73 -3.63 -11.21 -1.85
C THR A 73 -4.98 -11.23 -1.16
N ILE A 74 -5.58 -10.05 -0.95
CA ILE A 74 -6.94 -9.89 -0.43
C ILE A 74 -7.91 -9.93 -1.60
N ARG A 75 -8.89 -10.84 -1.60
CA ARG A 75 -10.02 -10.79 -2.55
C ARG A 75 -10.96 -9.66 -2.15
N ARG A 76 -11.20 -8.74 -3.08
CA ARG A 76 -12.07 -7.59 -2.83
C ARG A 76 -13.52 -8.00 -2.71
N THR A 77 -14.15 -7.51 -1.66
CA THR A 77 -15.57 -7.71 -1.36
C THR A 77 -16.22 -6.36 -1.07
N LYS A 78 -16.25 -5.96 0.20
CA LYS A 78 -16.69 -4.63 0.64
C LYS A 78 -15.48 -3.89 1.19
N PHE A 79 -15.38 -2.61 0.88
CA PHE A 79 -14.27 -1.77 1.34
C PHE A 79 -13.97 -1.92 2.84
N SER A 80 -15.00 -1.94 3.68
CA SER A 80 -14.83 -2.10 5.14
C SER A 80 -14.19 -3.42 5.54
N THR A 81 -14.57 -4.53 4.88
CA THR A 81 -14.00 -5.86 5.13
C THR A 81 -12.55 -5.94 4.63
N ASP A 82 -12.32 -5.41 3.43
CA ASP A 82 -11.00 -5.42 2.81
C ASP A 82 -9.99 -4.60 3.63
N VAL A 83 -10.41 -3.40 4.09
CA VAL A 83 -9.58 -2.55 4.95
C VAL A 83 -9.39 -3.15 6.34
N ALA A 84 -10.39 -3.81 6.92
CA ALA A 84 -10.22 -4.49 8.20
C ALA A 84 -9.11 -5.55 8.12
N ARG A 85 -9.09 -6.37 7.04
CA ARG A 85 -8.03 -7.34 6.81
C ARG A 85 -6.67 -6.68 6.58
N LEU A 86 -6.64 -5.60 5.80
CA LEU A 86 -5.42 -4.82 5.56
C LEU A 86 -4.82 -4.29 6.87
N LEU A 87 -5.65 -3.71 7.74
CA LEU A 87 -5.20 -3.14 9.02
C LEU A 87 -4.80 -4.23 10.04
N GLU A 88 -5.45 -5.38 10.03
CA GLU A 88 -5.01 -6.55 10.80
C GLU A 88 -3.59 -6.96 10.41
N LEU A 89 -3.31 -7.09 9.12
CA LEU A 89 -1.98 -7.40 8.60
C LEU A 89 -0.98 -6.29 8.91
N ALA A 90 -1.40 -5.02 8.81
CA ALA A 90 -0.57 -3.88 9.14
C ALA A 90 -0.13 -3.89 10.62
N ALA A 91 -1.05 -4.21 11.53
CA ALA A 91 -0.73 -4.36 12.94
C ALA A 91 0.20 -5.55 13.19
N LYS A 92 -0.10 -6.70 12.61
CA LYS A 92 0.70 -7.94 12.75
C LYS A 92 2.15 -7.75 12.30
N HIS A 93 2.37 -6.97 11.25
CA HIS A 93 3.70 -6.78 10.63
C HIS A 93 4.35 -5.44 11.00
N GLU A 94 3.81 -4.70 11.99
CA GLU A 94 4.35 -3.43 12.47
C GLU A 94 4.53 -2.40 11.34
N ILE A 95 3.46 -2.22 10.53
CA ILE A 95 3.49 -1.30 9.39
C ILE A 95 3.40 0.15 9.85
N GLY A 96 4.36 0.96 9.42
CA GLY A 96 4.39 2.41 9.68
C GLY A 96 4.15 3.27 8.43
N GLY A 97 3.97 2.67 7.25
CA GLY A 97 3.67 3.38 6.02
C GLY A 97 3.15 2.47 4.90
N PHE A 98 2.24 3.01 4.08
CA PHE A 98 1.73 2.33 2.88
C PHE A 98 2.34 2.94 1.61
N VAL A 99 2.73 2.09 0.67
CA VAL A 99 3.12 2.46 -0.70
C VAL A 99 2.05 1.94 -1.64
N ILE A 100 1.27 2.81 -2.23
CA ILE A 100 0.11 2.48 -3.07
C ILE A 100 0.49 2.66 -4.53
N GLY A 101 0.37 1.62 -5.34
CA GLY A 101 0.54 1.70 -6.77
C GLY A 101 -0.46 2.66 -7.40
N LEU A 102 0.03 3.55 -8.25
CA LEU A 102 -0.77 4.50 -9.01
C LEU A 102 -0.60 4.21 -10.51
N PRO A 103 -1.59 3.56 -11.14
CA PRO A 103 -1.53 3.24 -12.57
C PRO A 103 -1.84 4.48 -13.41
N VAL A 104 -0.79 5.24 -13.73
CA VAL A 104 -0.85 6.42 -14.60
C VAL A 104 -0.69 5.99 -16.05
N ASN A 105 -1.44 6.57 -16.97
CA ASN A 105 -1.31 6.33 -18.41
C ASN A 105 0.07 6.78 -18.93
N MET A 106 0.52 6.25 -20.07
CA MET A 106 1.81 6.61 -20.65
C MET A 106 1.97 8.09 -20.96
N ASP A 107 0.86 8.78 -21.29
CA ASP A 107 0.81 10.22 -21.52
C ASP A 107 0.78 11.07 -20.24
N GLY A 108 0.79 10.43 -19.06
CA GLY A 108 0.75 11.09 -17.75
C GLY A 108 -0.65 11.38 -17.23
N THR A 109 -1.70 11.04 -17.97
CA THR A 109 -3.09 11.21 -17.50
C THR A 109 -3.50 10.12 -16.52
N GLU A 110 -4.43 10.44 -15.63
CA GLU A 110 -4.98 9.49 -14.64
C GLU A 110 -6.31 8.93 -15.15
N GLY A 111 -6.31 7.66 -15.52
CA GLY A 111 -7.51 6.93 -15.90
C GLY A 111 -8.34 6.48 -14.69
N PRO A 112 -9.44 5.70 -14.92
CA PRO A 112 -10.34 5.24 -13.85
C PRO A 112 -9.63 4.43 -12.76
N ALA A 113 -8.59 3.65 -13.10
CA ALA A 113 -7.82 2.86 -12.14
C ALA A 113 -7.04 3.76 -11.17
N ALA A 114 -6.37 4.80 -11.66
CA ALA A 114 -5.67 5.78 -10.83
C ALA A 114 -6.64 6.55 -9.92
N GLN A 115 -7.81 6.95 -10.44
CA GLN A 115 -8.86 7.59 -9.65
C GLN A 115 -9.39 6.67 -8.53
N SER A 116 -9.55 5.37 -8.82
CA SER A 116 -9.93 4.36 -7.83
C SER A 116 -8.87 4.22 -6.74
N ALA A 117 -7.57 4.19 -7.09
CA ALA A 117 -6.48 4.14 -6.13
C ALA A 117 -6.47 5.37 -5.21
N ARG A 118 -6.68 6.56 -5.76
CA ARG A 118 -6.81 7.78 -4.96
C ARG A 118 -8.03 7.78 -4.05
N ALA A 119 -9.17 7.28 -4.53
CA ALA A 119 -10.39 7.15 -3.71
C ALA A 119 -10.19 6.14 -2.56
N PHE A 120 -9.50 5.03 -2.83
CA PHE A 120 -9.14 4.05 -1.81
C PHE A 120 -8.26 4.69 -0.72
N ALA A 121 -7.19 5.40 -1.10
CA ALA A 121 -6.29 6.07 -0.17
C ALA A 121 -7.02 7.10 0.72
N ARG A 122 -7.87 7.96 0.12
CA ARG A 122 -8.70 8.92 0.88
C ARG A 122 -9.65 8.27 1.87
N ASN A 123 -10.18 7.09 1.55
CA ASN A 123 -11.06 6.38 2.46
C ASN A 123 -10.28 5.61 3.53
N LEU A 124 -9.10 5.09 3.21
CA LEU A 124 -8.19 4.45 4.16
C LEU A 124 -7.70 5.46 5.22
N GLU A 125 -7.33 6.67 4.81
CA GLU A 125 -6.92 7.78 5.68
C GLU A 125 -7.93 8.10 6.79
N LYS A 126 -9.23 7.94 6.51
CA LYS A 126 -10.30 8.14 7.51
C LYS A 126 -10.37 7.04 8.57
N LEU A 127 -9.76 5.88 8.30
CA LEU A 127 -9.83 4.68 9.13
C LEU A 127 -8.49 4.30 9.76
N SER A 128 -7.38 4.91 9.31
CA SER A 128 -6.04 4.57 9.75
C SER A 128 -5.16 5.81 9.85
N PRO A 129 -4.39 5.96 10.94
CA PRO A 129 -3.39 7.01 11.09
C PRO A 129 -2.10 6.72 10.32
N ILE A 130 -1.93 5.50 9.77
CA ILE A 130 -0.72 5.11 9.03
C ILE A 130 -0.64 5.94 7.76
N PRO A 131 0.46 6.70 7.55
CA PRO A 131 0.62 7.51 6.35
C PRO A 131 0.81 6.65 5.11
N ALA A 132 0.48 7.23 3.96
CA ALA A 132 0.62 6.57 2.66
C ALA A 132 1.38 7.45 1.66
N THR A 133 1.96 6.83 0.66
CA THR A 133 2.48 7.49 -0.54
C THR A 133 1.98 6.79 -1.79
N PHE A 134 1.92 7.51 -2.91
CA PHE A 134 1.67 6.92 -4.21
C PHE A 134 2.98 6.63 -4.93
N TRP A 135 3.02 5.49 -5.60
CA TRP A 135 4.10 5.11 -6.49
C TRP A 135 3.60 5.02 -7.93
N ASP A 136 4.17 5.83 -8.81
CA ASP A 136 3.88 5.78 -10.25
C ASP A 136 4.41 4.47 -10.85
N GLU A 137 3.51 3.58 -11.27
CA GLU A 137 3.87 2.25 -11.76
C GLU A 137 4.70 2.28 -13.05
N ARG A 138 4.67 3.39 -13.81
CA ARG A 138 5.55 3.58 -14.98
C ARG A 138 7.05 3.60 -14.60
N MET A 139 7.36 3.95 -13.36
CA MET A 139 8.73 3.97 -12.84
C MET A 139 9.21 2.60 -12.35
N SER A 140 8.36 1.58 -12.37
CA SER A 140 8.75 0.23 -11.97
C SER A 140 8.94 -0.64 -13.21
N THR A 141 9.98 -1.49 -13.19
CA THR A 141 10.21 -2.57 -14.17
C THR A 141 9.07 -3.60 -14.15
N ALA A 142 8.10 -3.43 -13.26
CA ALA A 142 6.92 -4.28 -13.09
C ALA A 142 6.04 -4.37 -14.34
N ALA A 143 5.95 -3.31 -15.14
CA ALA A 143 5.22 -3.35 -16.40
C ALA A 143 5.77 -4.42 -17.35
N VAL A 144 7.10 -4.56 -17.43
CA VAL A 144 7.77 -5.59 -18.26
C VAL A 144 7.58 -6.98 -17.66
N THR A 145 7.66 -7.12 -16.35
CA THR A 145 7.54 -8.40 -15.65
C THR A 145 6.10 -8.91 -15.64
N ARG A 146 5.09 -8.02 -15.55
CA ARG A 146 3.67 -8.37 -15.66
C ARG A 146 3.38 -9.05 -17.02
N THR A 147 3.94 -8.52 -18.09
CA THR A 147 3.82 -9.09 -19.45
C THR A 147 4.50 -10.47 -19.58
N LEU A 148 5.60 -10.70 -18.87
CA LEU A 148 6.33 -11.97 -18.89
C LEU A 148 5.66 -13.06 -18.01
N LEU A 149 5.02 -12.66 -16.91
CA LEU A 149 4.30 -13.59 -16.02
C LEU A 149 2.95 -14.03 -16.60
N ASP A 150 2.33 -13.23 -17.47
CA ASP A 150 1.10 -13.60 -18.18
C ASP A 150 1.26 -14.76 -19.16
N ALA A 151 2.49 -15.13 -19.51
CA ALA A 151 2.76 -16.14 -20.54
C ALA A 151 2.73 -17.60 -20.08
N ASP A 152 2.91 -17.94 -18.79
CA ASP A 152 3.32 -19.31 -18.44
C ASP A 152 2.59 -20.12 -17.34
N THR A 153 1.42 -19.77 -16.82
CA THR A 153 0.72 -20.61 -15.81
C THR A 153 -0.82 -20.55 -15.83
N SER A 154 -1.54 -21.52 -15.20
CA SER A 154 -3.03 -21.62 -15.22
C SER A 154 -3.74 -20.41 -14.57
N ARG A 155 -4.84 -19.94 -15.17
CA ARG A 155 -5.49 -18.65 -14.92
C ARG A 155 -5.83 -18.27 -13.45
N ALA A 156 -6.22 -19.20 -12.60
CA ALA A 156 -6.70 -18.85 -11.25
C ALA A 156 -5.55 -18.74 -10.22
N ARG A 157 -4.55 -19.62 -10.26
CA ARG A 157 -3.34 -19.53 -9.43
C ARG A 157 -2.42 -18.38 -9.87
N ARG A 158 -2.45 -18.05 -11.16
CA ARG A 158 -1.71 -16.91 -11.71
C ARG A 158 -2.12 -15.59 -11.07
N ALA A 159 -3.41 -15.29 -11.01
CA ALA A 159 -3.90 -14.01 -10.52
C ALA A 159 -3.39 -13.70 -9.09
N GLU A 160 -3.45 -14.65 -8.17
CA GLU A 160 -2.98 -14.45 -6.79
C GLU A 160 -1.46 -14.25 -6.67
N VAL A 161 -0.69 -14.98 -7.49
CA VAL A 161 0.78 -14.85 -7.49
C VAL A 161 1.19 -13.54 -8.17
N VAL A 162 0.55 -13.21 -9.29
CA VAL A 162 0.83 -11.98 -10.06
C VAL A 162 0.54 -10.73 -9.23
N ASP A 163 -0.59 -10.67 -8.52
CA ASP A 163 -0.99 -9.47 -7.75
C ASP A 163 -0.03 -9.17 -6.59
N LYS A 164 0.35 -10.19 -5.81
CA LYS A 164 1.32 -9.97 -4.72
C LYS A 164 2.74 -9.73 -5.24
N MET A 165 3.11 -10.28 -6.40
CA MET A 165 4.37 -9.97 -7.06
C MET A 165 4.36 -8.53 -7.59
N ALA A 166 3.24 -8.07 -8.20
CA ALA A 166 3.08 -6.68 -8.61
C ALA A 166 3.23 -5.72 -7.44
N ALA A 167 2.60 -6.02 -6.30
CA ALA A 167 2.77 -5.24 -5.07
C ALA A 167 4.24 -5.21 -4.59
N ALA A 168 4.97 -6.32 -4.72
CA ALA A 168 6.38 -6.36 -4.37
C ALA A 168 7.24 -5.49 -5.30
N TYR A 169 6.94 -5.46 -6.59
CA TYR A 169 7.63 -4.56 -7.54
C TYR A 169 7.33 -3.09 -7.27
N ILE A 170 6.08 -2.73 -6.98
CA ILE A 170 5.69 -1.38 -6.57
C ILE A 170 6.52 -0.94 -5.36
N LEU A 171 6.56 -1.77 -4.33
CA LEU A 171 7.30 -1.47 -3.11
C LEU A 171 8.80 -1.42 -3.37
N GLN A 172 9.37 -2.36 -4.11
CA GLN A 172 10.79 -2.41 -4.42
C GLN A 172 11.26 -1.15 -5.18
N GLY A 173 10.48 -0.71 -6.17
CA GLY A 173 10.76 0.52 -6.89
C GLY A 173 10.78 1.76 -5.99
N ALA A 174 9.83 1.85 -5.05
CA ALA A 174 9.81 2.91 -4.05
C ALA A 174 11.03 2.88 -3.11
N LEU A 175 11.45 1.69 -2.66
CA LEU A 175 12.64 1.51 -1.82
C LEU A 175 13.93 1.89 -2.55
N GLU A 176 14.07 1.53 -3.82
CA GLU A 176 15.22 1.90 -4.66
C GLU A 176 15.27 3.42 -4.88
N ARG A 177 14.12 4.04 -5.12
CA ARG A 177 14.03 5.50 -5.25
C ARG A 177 14.39 6.19 -3.94
N LEU A 178 13.92 5.69 -2.80
CA LEU A 178 14.29 6.23 -1.49
C LEU A 178 15.80 6.21 -1.29
N ARG A 179 16.47 5.09 -1.58
CA ARG A 179 17.94 4.97 -1.51
C ARG A 179 18.65 5.96 -2.41
N SER A 180 18.16 6.16 -3.63
CA SER A 180 18.76 7.13 -4.55
C SER A 180 18.61 8.58 -4.10
N ILE A 181 17.54 8.91 -3.36
CA ILE A 181 17.33 10.23 -2.75
C ILE A 181 18.34 10.42 -1.60
N GLN A 182 18.48 9.42 -0.73
CA GLN A 182 19.40 9.48 0.41
C GLN A 182 20.87 9.57 -0.01
N ALA A 183 21.27 8.86 -1.07
CA ALA A 183 22.64 8.92 -1.60
C ALA A 183 23.00 10.27 -2.24
N LYS A 184 22.00 11.11 -2.56
CA LYS A 184 22.19 12.45 -3.14
C LYS A 184 22.03 13.58 -2.13
N ALA A 185 21.65 13.27 -0.91
CA ALA A 185 21.62 14.23 0.18
C ALA A 185 23.07 14.57 0.58
N PRO A 186 23.43 15.88 0.69
CA PRO A 186 24.78 16.32 1.00
C PRO A 186 25.24 15.91 2.40
#